data_7da7c079aed10dfebea9adb5a31257cd
#
_entry.id   7da7c079aed10dfebea9adb5a31257cd
#
_cell.length_a   1.000
_cell.length_b   1.000
_cell.length_c   1.000
_cell.angle_alpha   90.00
_cell.angle_beta   90.00
_cell.angle_gamma   90.00
#
_symmetry.space_group_name_H-M   'P 1'
#
loop_
_entity.id
_entity.type
_entity.pdbx_description
1 polymer ?
#
loop_
_entity_poly.entity_id
_entity_poly.type
_entity_poly.pdbx_seq_one_letter_code
_entity_poly.pdbx_strand_id
1 'polypeptide(L)'
;MVVSLVDEHGEFIECEASDIGFRSVEITNGQLLLNGKPLLIRGVNKHEHHPEAGHTESLAQVEADIGLMKQHNFNAIRCSHYPHQPGFYDLCDRLGMYVVDEANIETHGLMPVSYTHLTLPTKRIV
;
A
#
# COMPACT_ATOMS: atom_id res chain seq x y z
N MET A 1 -6.43 7.54 -14.49
CA MET A 1 -7.33 8.72 -14.31
C MET A 1 -6.51 9.96 -14.51
N VAL A 2 -7.04 10.96 -15.21
CA VAL A 2 -6.40 12.27 -15.32
C VAL A 2 -7.40 13.31 -14.80
N VAL A 3 -6.92 14.19 -13.93
CA VAL A 3 -7.70 15.32 -13.40
C VAL A 3 -7.00 16.58 -13.88
N SER A 4 -7.71 17.42 -14.62
CA SER A 4 -7.18 18.66 -15.17
C SER A 4 -7.78 19.85 -14.44
N LEU A 5 -6.91 20.81 -14.10
CA LEU A 5 -7.30 22.11 -13.61
C LEU A 5 -7.34 23.08 -14.81
N VAL A 6 -8.45 23.76 -14.95
CA VAL A 6 -8.64 24.81 -15.96
C VAL A 6 -9.04 26.12 -15.29
N ASP A 7 -8.74 27.23 -15.91
CA ASP A 7 -9.15 28.55 -15.43
C ASP A 7 -10.64 28.84 -15.74
N GLU A 8 -11.11 30.01 -15.40
CA GLU A 8 -12.49 30.48 -15.65
C GLU A 8 -12.81 30.68 -17.15
N HIS A 9 -11.79 30.68 -18.01
CA HIS A 9 -11.93 30.80 -19.46
C HIS A 9 -11.82 29.43 -20.16
N GLY A 10 -11.57 28.34 -19.38
CA GLY A 10 -11.38 26.99 -19.91
C GLY A 10 -9.96 26.69 -20.36
N GLU A 11 -9.01 27.58 -20.13
CA GLU A 11 -7.61 27.36 -20.46
C GLU A 11 -6.95 26.41 -19.45
N PHE A 12 -6.13 25.51 -19.99
CA PHE A 12 -5.44 24.47 -19.20
C PHE A 12 -4.36 25.11 -18.29
N ILE A 13 -4.40 24.78 -17.00
CA ILE A 13 -3.40 25.21 -16.01
C ILE A 13 -2.46 24.06 -15.67
N GLU A 14 -3.02 22.92 -15.20
CA GLU A 14 -2.26 21.81 -14.67
C GLU A 14 -3.06 20.50 -14.77
N CYS A 15 -2.37 19.35 -14.74
CA CYS A 15 -3.04 18.06 -14.58
C CYS A 15 -2.26 17.14 -13.65
N GLU A 16 -3.03 16.32 -12.94
CA GLU A 16 -2.54 15.19 -12.16
C GLU A 16 -3.02 13.90 -12.81
N ALA A 17 -2.12 12.93 -12.93
CA ALA A 17 -2.44 11.62 -13.49
C ALA A 17 -2.16 10.53 -12.46
N SER A 18 -3.09 9.60 -12.32
CA SER A 18 -2.95 8.44 -11.44
C SER A 18 -3.53 7.21 -12.10
N ASP A 19 -2.86 6.08 -11.97
CA ASP A 19 -3.42 4.80 -12.32
C ASP A 19 -4.49 4.41 -11.30
N ILE A 20 -5.63 3.95 -11.78
CA ILE A 20 -6.74 3.51 -10.95
C ILE A 20 -7.18 2.10 -11.37
N GLY A 21 -7.57 1.30 -10.39
CA GLY A 21 -8.14 -0.02 -10.62
C GLY A 21 -9.50 -0.15 -9.94
N PHE A 22 -10.33 -1.04 -10.49
CA PHE A 22 -11.62 -1.38 -9.90
C PHE A 22 -11.57 -2.81 -9.40
N ARG A 23 -11.99 -3.02 -8.16
CA ARG A 23 -12.05 -4.35 -7.56
C ARG A 23 -13.19 -4.43 -6.55
N SER A 24 -13.69 -5.64 -6.32
CA SER A 24 -14.52 -5.96 -5.17
C SER A 24 -13.72 -6.79 -4.16
N VAL A 25 -13.84 -6.44 -2.89
CA VAL A 25 -13.25 -7.20 -1.78
C VAL A 25 -14.37 -7.59 -0.85
N GLU A 26 -14.51 -8.88 -0.58
CA GLU A 26 -15.58 -9.44 0.23
C GLU A 26 -15.02 -10.49 1.20
N ILE A 27 -15.68 -10.65 2.35
CA ILE A 27 -15.44 -11.76 3.26
C ILE A 27 -16.71 -12.59 3.31
N THR A 28 -16.64 -13.80 2.76
CA THR A 28 -17.77 -14.71 2.69
C THR A 28 -17.37 -16.07 3.25
N ASN A 29 -18.14 -16.60 4.20
CA ASN A 29 -17.86 -17.88 4.87
C ASN A 29 -16.44 -17.97 5.45
N GLY A 30 -15.91 -16.87 6.00
CA GLY A 30 -14.58 -16.80 6.58
C GLY A 30 -13.44 -16.73 5.56
N GLN A 31 -13.74 -16.59 4.26
CA GLN A 31 -12.77 -16.45 3.20
C GLN A 31 -12.73 -15.01 2.67
N LEU A 32 -11.52 -14.52 2.45
CA LEU A 32 -11.30 -13.26 1.73
C LEU A 32 -11.40 -13.52 0.23
N LEU A 33 -12.31 -12.82 -0.41
CA LEU A 33 -12.52 -12.88 -1.86
C LEU A 33 -12.06 -11.57 -2.51
N LEU A 34 -11.38 -11.70 -3.63
CA LEU A 34 -11.07 -10.60 -4.53
C LEU A 34 -11.74 -10.87 -5.88
N ASN A 35 -12.61 -9.97 -6.31
CA ASN A 35 -13.41 -10.14 -7.53
C ASN A 35 -14.14 -11.49 -7.57
N GLY A 36 -14.71 -11.90 -6.43
CA GLY A 36 -15.43 -13.16 -6.26
C GLY A 36 -14.56 -14.42 -6.19
N LYS A 37 -13.23 -14.30 -6.22
CA LYS A 37 -12.30 -15.44 -6.14
C LYS A 37 -11.59 -15.46 -4.80
N PRO A 38 -11.42 -16.65 -4.15
CA PRO A 38 -10.65 -16.75 -2.92
C PRO A 38 -9.22 -16.25 -3.08
N LEU A 39 -8.79 -15.40 -2.17
CA LEU A 39 -7.44 -14.87 -2.12
C LEU A 39 -6.67 -15.48 -0.95
N LEU A 40 -5.58 -16.19 -1.26
CA LEU A 40 -4.61 -16.62 -0.27
C LEU A 40 -3.47 -15.61 -0.20
N ILE A 41 -3.33 -14.93 0.92
CA ILE A 41 -2.25 -13.98 1.16
C ILE A 41 -0.99 -14.74 1.60
N ARG A 42 0.08 -14.57 0.83
CA ARG A 42 1.44 -15.01 1.15
C ARG A 42 2.30 -13.77 1.22
N GLY A 43 2.41 -13.20 2.41
CA GLY A 43 3.01 -11.90 2.61
C GLY A 43 4.21 -11.91 3.54
N VAL A 44 4.94 -10.80 3.50
CA VAL A 44 6.05 -10.48 4.41
C VAL A 44 5.86 -9.08 4.96
N ASN A 45 6.43 -8.83 6.13
CA ASN A 45 6.58 -7.47 6.64
C ASN A 45 7.78 -6.81 5.98
N LYS A 46 7.66 -5.54 5.64
CA LYS A 46 8.74 -4.74 5.08
C LYS A 46 8.87 -3.42 5.84
N HIS A 47 10.11 -3.05 6.11
CA HIS A 47 10.51 -1.71 6.52
C HIS A 47 11.22 -1.02 5.36
N GLU A 48 11.19 0.31 5.32
CA GLU A 48 12.06 1.10 4.44
C GLU A 48 13.45 1.18 5.07
N HIS A 49 14.29 0.21 4.78
CA HIS A 49 15.61 0.08 5.38
C HIS A 49 16.64 -0.44 4.39
N HIS A 50 17.78 0.25 4.32
CA HIS A 50 18.92 -0.16 3.50
C HIS A 50 20.12 -0.50 4.42
N PRO A 51 20.87 -1.58 4.15
CA PRO A 51 21.97 -2.03 5.01
C PRO A 51 23.05 -0.97 5.27
N GLU A 52 23.32 -0.12 4.29
CA GLU A 52 24.36 0.92 4.37
C GLU A 52 23.79 2.32 4.61
N ALA A 53 22.64 2.65 4.00
CA ALA A 53 22.04 3.97 4.06
C ALA A 53 21.04 4.16 5.22
N GLY A 54 20.78 3.12 6.00
CA GLY A 54 19.86 3.17 7.13
C GLY A 54 18.40 3.27 6.68
N HIS A 55 17.65 4.20 7.26
CA HIS A 55 16.21 4.38 6.98
C HIS A 55 15.97 5.20 5.70
N THR A 56 16.73 4.87 4.66
CA THR A 56 16.65 5.52 3.34
C THR A 56 16.70 4.45 2.28
N GLU A 57 15.68 4.36 1.45
CA GLU A 57 15.57 3.34 0.41
C GLU A 57 15.24 3.99 -0.93
N SER A 58 15.99 3.64 -1.97
CA SER A 58 15.71 4.09 -3.32
C SER A 58 14.61 3.25 -3.97
N LEU A 59 13.88 3.82 -4.94
CA LEU A 59 12.87 3.06 -5.70
C LEU A 59 13.49 1.87 -6.46
N ALA A 60 14.73 1.97 -6.89
CA ALA A 60 15.44 0.85 -7.53
C ALA A 60 15.65 -0.31 -6.56
N GLN A 61 15.96 -0.03 -5.28
CA GLN A 61 16.06 -1.07 -4.26
C GLN A 61 14.70 -1.68 -3.96
N VAL A 62 13.66 -0.86 -3.82
CA VAL A 62 12.27 -1.32 -3.64
C VAL A 62 11.85 -2.26 -4.76
N GLU A 63 12.15 -1.90 -6.01
CA GLU A 63 11.82 -2.74 -7.19
C GLU A 63 12.57 -4.07 -7.16
N ALA A 64 13.84 -4.07 -6.76
CA ALA A 64 14.64 -5.28 -6.61
C ALA A 64 14.08 -6.19 -5.50
N ASP A 65 13.71 -5.63 -4.36
CA ASP A 65 13.11 -6.36 -3.24
C ASP A 65 11.77 -6.99 -3.63
N ILE A 66 10.89 -6.23 -4.29
CA ILE A 66 9.62 -6.76 -4.79
C ILE A 66 9.87 -7.87 -5.82
N GLY A 67 10.83 -7.68 -6.72
CA GLY A 67 11.23 -8.69 -7.69
C GLY A 67 11.66 -10.00 -7.02
N LEU A 68 12.47 -9.91 -5.97
CA LEU A 68 12.90 -11.07 -5.18
C LEU A 68 11.70 -11.75 -4.48
N MET A 69 10.81 -10.98 -3.87
CA MET A 69 9.59 -11.50 -3.24
C MET A 69 8.73 -12.27 -4.26
N LYS A 70 8.56 -11.73 -5.46
CA LYS A 70 7.82 -12.39 -6.57
C LYS A 70 8.46 -13.71 -6.97
N GLN A 71 9.79 -13.76 -7.07
CA GLN A 71 10.52 -14.99 -7.37
C GLN A 71 10.28 -16.09 -6.32
N HIS A 72 10.06 -15.69 -5.08
CA HIS A 72 9.72 -16.59 -3.96
C HIS A 72 8.22 -16.80 -3.75
N ASN A 73 7.38 -16.42 -4.72
CA ASN A 73 5.93 -16.57 -4.70
C ASN A 73 5.21 -15.82 -3.58
N PHE A 74 5.78 -14.74 -3.07
CA PHE A 74 5.04 -13.79 -2.26
C PHE A 74 4.12 -12.94 -3.13
N ASN A 75 2.94 -12.62 -2.61
CA ASN A 75 1.95 -11.80 -3.29
C ASN A 75 1.48 -10.60 -2.47
N ALA A 76 2.00 -10.43 -1.26
CA ALA A 76 1.59 -9.35 -0.38
C ALA A 76 2.76 -8.81 0.46
N ILE A 77 2.69 -7.52 0.76
CA ILE A 77 3.62 -6.82 1.66
C ILE A 77 2.81 -6.09 2.71
N ARG A 78 3.22 -6.23 3.98
CA ARG A 78 2.73 -5.38 5.06
C ARG A 78 3.74 -4.27 5.32
N CYS A 79 3.28 -3.02 5.22
CA CYS A 79 4.07 -1.83 5.55
C CYS A 79 4.21 -1.74 7.06
N SER A 80 5.26 -2.29 7.61
CA SER A 80 5.48 -2.29 9.06
C SER A 80 6.48 -1.19 9.44
N HIS A 81 6.16 -0.18 10.31
CA HIS A 81 4.79 -0.01 10.87
C HIS A 81 4.31 1.40 10.57
N TYR A 82 4.39 1.82 9.32
CA TYR A 82 4.13 3.17 8.82
C TYR A 82 3.86 3.13 7.31
N PRO A 83 3.20 4.15 6.74
CA PRO A 83 3.06 4.27 5.29
C PRO A 83 4.44 4.41 4.63
N HIS A 84 4.66 3.70 3.54
CA HIS A 84 5.88 3.79 2.77
C HIS A 84 5.87 4.99 1.81
N GLN A 85 7.00 5.24 1.15
CA GLN A 85 7.10 6.28 0.13
C GLN A 85 6.11 6.07 -1.02
N PRO A 86 5.56 7.13 -1.64
CA PRO A 86 4.52 7.00 -2.68
C PRO A 86 4.89 6.07 -3.83
N GLY A 87 6.14 6.13 -4.32
CA GLY A 87 6.60 5.28 -5.41
C GLY A 87 6.63 3.77 -5.08
N PHE A 88 6.63 3.39 -3.81
CA PHE A 88 6.47 1.99 -3.41
C PHE A 88 5.09 1.45 -3.84
N TYR A 89 4.02 2.22 -3.64
CA TYR A 89 2.66 1.81 -4.00
C TYR A 89 2.50 1.68 -5.51
N ASP A 90 3.08 2.61 -6.28
CA ASP A 90 3.08 2.53 -7.74
C ASP A 90 3.82 1.28 -8.24
N LEU A 91 4.93 0.92 -7.60
CA LEU A 91 5.65 -0.32 -7.89
C LEU A 91 4.83 -1.56 -7.55
N CYS A 92 4.15 -1.57 -6.40
CA CYS A 92 3.26 -2.66 -6.00
C CYS A 92 2.12 -2.85 -6.99
N ASP A 93 1.50 -1.78 -7.47
CA ASP A 93 0.44 -1.83 -8.47
C ASP A 93 0.96 -2.39 -9.80
N ARG A 94 2.08 -1.89 -10.30
CA ARG A 94 2.67 -2.36 -11.55
C ARG A 94 3.12 -3.82 -11.49
N LEU A 95 3.69 -4.24 -10.37
CA LEU A 95 4.24 -5.59 -10.19
C LEU A 95 3.22 -6.58 -9.63
N GLY A 96 2.02 -6.13 -9.30
CA GLY A 96 0.94 -6.98 -8.81
C GLY A 96 1.20 -7.53 -7.40
N MET A 97 1.55 -6.66 -6.45
CA MET A 97 1.66 -6.97 -5.03
C MET A 97 0.47 -6.39 -4.27
N TYR A 98 -0.14 -7.19 -3.42
CA TYR A 98 -1.11 -6.67 -2.46
C TYR A 98 -0.39 -5.96 -1.32
N VAL A 99 -0.97 -4.87 -0.83
CA VAL A 99 -0.40 -4.11 0.26
C VAL A 99 -1.35 -4.06 1.45
N VAL A 100 -0.82 -4.35 2.63
CA VAL A 100 -1.45 -4.06 3.91
C VAL A 100 -0.75 -2.84 4.46
N ASP A 101 -1.37 -1.70 4.27
CA ASP A 101 -0.83 -0.42 4.73
C ASP A 101 -1.13 -0.20 6.21
N GLU A 102 -0.21 0.45 6.93
CA GLU A 102 -0.37 0.78 8.34
C GLU A 102 -0.30 2.28 8.57
N ALA A 103 -1.24 2.78 9.39
CA ALA A 103 -1.10 4.12 9.94
C ALA A 103 0.08 4.17 10.90
N ASN A 104 0.85 5.28 10.88
CA ASN A 104 1.97 5.49 11.78
C ASN A 104 1.51 5.80 13.21
N ILE A 105 0.86 4.82 13.85
CA ILE A 105 0.27 4.98 15.20
C ILE A 105 0.73 3.81 16.08
N GLU A 106 2.01 3.52 16.09
CA GLU A 106 2.58 2.54 17.00
C GLU A 106 3.02 3.23 18.30
N THR A 107 2.14 3.21 19.30
CA THR A 107 2.34 3.89 20.59
C THR A 107 2.32 2.90 21.74
N HIS A 108 3.40 2.16 21.94
CA HIS A 108 3.48 1.13 22.98
C HIS A 108 3.15 1.66 24.39
N GLY A 109 3.57 2.88 24.73
CA GLY A 109 3.26 3.53 26.01
C GLY A 109 1.82 3.98 26.20
N LEU A 110 1.04 4.07 25.11
CA LEU A 110 -0.35 4.53 25.10
C LEU A 110 -1.33 3.47 24.56
N MET A 111 -0.90 2.23 24.49
CA MET A 111 -1.71 1.12 23.94
C MET A 111 -3.13 1.03 24.49
N PRO A 112 -3.39 1.20 25.80
CA PRO A 112 -4.74 1.13 26.33
C PRO A 112 -5.66 2.24 25.79
N VAL A 113 -5.10 3.43 25.52
CA VAL A 113 -5.87 4.60 25.04
C VAL A 113 -6.02 4.56 23.51
N SER A 114 -4.97 4.20 22.78
CA SER A 114 -5.01 4.10 21.33
C SER A 114 -5.90 2.95 20.85
N TYR A 115 -5.93 1.83 21.57
CA TYR A 115 -6.79 0.71 21.23
C TYR A 115 -8.29 1.02 21.36
N THR A 116 -8.65 1.87 22.29
CA THR A 116 -10.05 2.30 22.49
C THR A 116 -10.50 3.41 21.53
N HIS A 117 -9.59 4.20 20.99
CA HIS A 117 -9.90 5.34 20.10
C HIS A 117 -9.62 5.08 18.61
N LEU A 118 -8.84 4.06 18.29
CA LEU A 118 -8.44 3.72 16.91
C LEU A 118 -9.26 2.58 16.28
N THR A 119 -10.37 2.21 16.87
CA THR A 119 -11.34 1.29 16.26
C THR A 119 -12.12 1.90 15.09
N LEU A 120 -11.70 3.07 14.61
CA LEU A 120 -12.16 3.53 13.29
C LEU A 120 -11.54 2.62 12.23
N PRO A 121 -12.36 2.02 11.34
CA PRO A 121 -11.88 1.09 10.33
C PRO A 121 -11.08 1.83 9.26
N THR A 122 -9.82 2.14 9.54
CA THR A 122 -8.87 2.56 8.52
C THR A 122 -8.32 1.33 7.79
N LYS A 123 -9.22 0.52 7.28
CA LYS A 123 -8.87 -0.55 6.35
C LYS A 123 -8.83 0.03 4.95
N ARG A 124 -7.74 0.67 4.62
CA ARG A 124 -7.41 0.89 3.22
C ARG A 124 -6.63 -0.33 2.73
N ILE A 125 -7.33 -1.28 2.14
CA ILE A 125 -6.73 -2.29 1.28
C ILE A 125 -6.61 -1.60 -0.08
N VAL A 126 -5.43 -1.15 -0.41
CA VAL A 126 -5.12 -0.58 -1.72
C VAL A 126 -4.85 -1.70 -2.70
#